data_51b6a5cddd6b68c434f71d1ac1f7298b
#
_entry.id   51b6a5cddd6b68c434f71d1ac1f7298b
#
_cell.length_a   1.000
_cell.length_b   1.000
_cell.length_c   1.000
_cell.angle_alpha   90.00
_cell.angle_beta   90.00
_cell.angle_gamma   90.00
#
_symmetry.space_group_name_H-M   'P 1'
#
loop_
_entity.id
_entity.type
_entity.pdbx_description
1 polymer ?
#
loop_
_entity_poly.entity_id
_entity_poly.type
_entity_poly.pdbx_seq_one_letter_code
_entity_poly.pdbx_strand_id
1 'polypeptide(L)'
;AEFLNRVYTNAWLKLPVGKARYGVMLREDGIVMDDGTTTRISENHYHMTTTTAQAANVLSHLEYYLQLVWPELNVNVVSTTEQWAGAAIAGPNSRALLMKLFPNTDVSNEGLPFMGYKEADLFGIPAKIYRISFSGELAYEVNVESDFGNFMWEKIIEVGKEFQIQPYGTEALSTLRIEMGHVAGSELDGRTIPHDALSLIHISEPTRLARI
;
A
#
# COMPACT_ATOMS: atom_id res chain seq x y z
N ALA A 1 -2.00 7.12 15.79
CA ALA A 1 -3.27 6.45 15.48
C ALA A 1 -4.47 7.40 15.51
N GLU A 2 -4.62 8.23 16.57
CA GLU A 2 -5.79 9.12 16.71
C GLU A 2 -5.95 10.08 15.52
N PHE A 3 -4.89 10.75 15.11
CA PHE A 3 -4.92 11.64 13.95
C PHE A 3 -5.41 10.93 12.68
N LEU A 4 -4.85 9.76 12.37
CA LEU A 4 -5.30 8.95 11.23
C LEU A 4 -6.78 8.57 11.35
N ASN A 5 -7.25 8.28 12.57
CA ASN A 5 -8.65 7.93 12.82
C ASN A 5 -9.62 9.12 12.64
N ARG A 6 -9.10 10.36 12.66
CA ARG A 6 -9.88 11.58 12.40
C ARG A 6 -9.93 11.94 10.91
N VAL A 7 -8.86 11.67 10.15
CA VAL A 7 -8.76 12.07 8.73
C VAL A 7 -9.21 10.99 7.75
N TYR A 8 -9.25 9.72 8.17
CA TYR A 8 -9.70 8.60 7.36
C TYR A 8 -11.03 8.02 7.89
N THR A 9 -11.76 7.37 7.01
CA THR A 9 -13.02 6.67 7.38
C THR A 9 -12.81 5.38 8.18
N ASN A 10 -11.58 4.91 8.30
CA ASN A 10 -11.22 3.60 8.84
C ASN A 10 -10.80 3.65 10.30
N ALA A 11 -10.88 2.50 10.99
CA ALA A 11 -10.58 2.39 12.43
C ALA A 11 -9.09 2.19 12.72
N TRP A 12 -8.30 3.25 12.69
CA TRP A 12 -6.84 3.22 12.85
C TRP A 12 -6.37 2.92 14.28
N LEU A 13 -7.17 3.24 15.28
CA LEU A 13 -6.87 2.92 16.68
C LEU A 13 -6.69 1.42 16.93
N LYS A 14 -7.33 0.59 16.11
CA LYS A 14 -7.29 -0.88 16.20
C LYS A 14 -6.27 -1.52 15.25
N LEU A 15 -5.48 -0.74 14.52
CA LEU A 15 -4.47 -1.31 13.61
C LEU A 15 -3.29 -1.87 14.41
N PRO A 16 -2.99 -3.17 14.33
CA PRO A 16 -1.82 -3.75 15.01
C PRO A 16 -0.50 -3.26 14.39
N VAL A 17 0.57 -3.28 15.19
CA VAL A 17 1.93 -3.09 14.68
C VAL A 17 2.26 -4.21 13.67
N GLY A 18 2.99 -3.90 12.62
CA GLY A 18 3.33 -4.83 11.54
C GLY A 18 2.19 -5.11 10.55
N LYS A 19 1.10 -4.33 10.60
CA LYS A 19 -0.03 -4.45 9.69
C LYS A 19 -0.28 -3.17 8.92
N ALA A 20 -0.67 -3.35 7.66
CA ALA A 20 -1.23 -2.31 6.81
C ALA A 20 -2.77 -2.33 6.84
N ARG A 21 -3.37 -1.22 6.46
CA ARG A 21 -4.80 -1.09 6.22
C ARG A 21 -5.03 -0.14 5.05
N TYR A 22 -5.91 -0.53 4.16
CA TYR A 22 -6.45 0.37 3.15
C TYR A 22 -7.36 1.39 3.83
N GLY A 23 -7.25 2.63 3.42
CA GLY A 23 -8.01 3.76 3.95
C GLY A 23 -8.51 4.67 2.85
N VAL A 24 -9.67 5.28 3.12
CA VAL A 24 -10.28 6.29 2.25
C VAL A 24 -10.34 7.60 3.02
N MET A 25 -9.72 8.64 2.46
CA MET A 25 -9.73 9.99 2.99
C MET A 25 -10.84 10.80 2.32
N LEU A 26 -11.62 11.52 3.12
CA LEU A 26 -12.71 12.34 2.64
C LEU A 26 -12.40 13.81 2.85
N ARG A 27 -12.97 14.64 1.99
CA ARG A 27 -13.14 16.07 2.24
C ARG A 27 -14.31 16.30 3.21
N GLU A 28 -14.47 17.52 3.69
CA GLU A 28 -15.55 17.92 4.61
C GLU A 28 -16.95 17.76 4.01
N ASP A 29 -17.06 17.81 2.68
CA ASP A 29 -18.31 17.58 1.95
C ASP A 29 -18.64 16.09 1.73
N GLY A 30 -17.81 15.17 2.24
CA GLY A 30 -17.99 13.73 2.13
C GLY A 30 -17.52 13.13 0.81
N ILE A 31 -16.92 13.93 -0.07
CA ILE A 31 -16.34 13.43 -1.33
C ILE A 31 -14.97 12.82 -1.05
N VAL A 32 -14.66 11.72 -1.73
CA VAL A 32 -13.35 11.07 -1.62
C VAL A 32 -12.27 12.02 -2.13
N MET A 33 -11.31 12.29 -1.28
CA MET A 33 -10.13 13.10 -1.59
C MET A 33 -9.00 12.25 -2.14
N ASP A 34 -8.72 11.13 -1.47
CA ASP A 34 -7.67 10.19 -1.84
C ASP A 34 -7.88 8.84 -1.12
N ASP A 35 -7.18 7.83 -1.59
CA ASP A 35 -7.12 6.53 -0.97
C ASP A 35 -5.68 6.01 -0.92
N GLY A 36 -5.45 4.97 -0.15
CA GLY A 36 -4.13 4.37 -0.05
C GLY A 36 -4.01 3.39 1.11
N THR A 37 -2.81 2.94 1.35
CA THR A 37 -2.53 2.05 2.47
C THR A 37 -1.70 2.74 3.53
N THR A 38 -2.02 2.49 4.79
CA THR A 38 -1.22 2.94 5.93
C THR A 38 -0.79 1.74 6.74
N THR A 39 0.52 1.65 6.98
CA THR A 39 1.14 0.58 7.76
C THR A 39 1.58 1.12 9.11
N ARG A 40 1.24 0.42 10.18
CA ARG A 40 1.79 0.71 11.52
C ARG A 40 3.12 0.00 11.69
N ILE A 41 4.21 0.75 11.54
CA ILE A 41 5.59 0.24 11.63
C ILE A 41 5.95 -0.09 13.08
N SER A 42 5.63 0.83 14.00
CA SER A 42 5.80 0.66 15.43
C SER A 42 4.65 1.33 16.18
N GLU A 43 4.69 1.38 17.49
CA GLU A 43 3.60 1.92 18.30
C GLU A 43 3.13 3.30 17.83
N ASN A 44 4.07 4.21 17.52
CA ASN A 44 3.80 5.59 17.14
C ASN A 44 4.37 5.98 15.77
N HIS A 45 4.84 5.01 14.97
CA HIS A 45 5.38 5.23 13.65
C HIS A 45 4.50 4.57 12.59
N TYR A 46 4.05 5.38 11.63
CA TYR A 46 3.20 4.97 10.53
C TYR A 46 3.85 5.34 9.20
N HIS A 47 3.75 4.45 8.22
CA HIS A 47 4.10 4.72 6.84
C HIS A 47 2.83 4.64 6.00
N MET A 48 2.48 5.74 5.34
CA MET A 48 1.29 5.82 4.51
C MET A 48 1.66 6.07 3.05
N THR A 49 0.87 5.50 2.16
CA THR A 49 0.92 5.73 0.73
C THR A 49 -0.34 6.47 0.28
N THR A 50 -0.22 7.25 -0.76
CA THR A 50 -1.30 8.03 -1.40
C THR A 50 -1.25 7.80 -2.90
N THR A 51 -2.25 8.24 -3.63
CA THR A 51 -2.12 8.41 -5.07
C THR A 51 -0.97 9.38 -5.35
N THR A 52 -0.02 9.01 -6.22
CA THR A 52 1.20 9.80 -6.48
C THR A 52 0.86 11.25 -6.86
N ALA A 53 -0.11 11.45 -7.73
CA ALA A 53 -0.54 12.78 -8.16
C ALA A 53 -1.18 13.62 -7.04
N GLN A 54 -1.66 12.99 -5.97
CA GLN A 54 -2.30 13.65 -4.84
C GLN A 54 -1.39 13.84 -3.63
N ALA A 55 -0.16 13.33 -3.65
CA ALA A 55 0.73 13.33 -2.49
C ALA A 55 0.91 14.72 -1.86
N ALA A 56 1.11 15.76 -2.68
CA ALA A 56 1.26 17.14 -2.19
C ALA A 56 -0.05 17.69 -1.58
N ASN A 57 -1.20 17.41 -2.20
CA ASN A 57 -2.50 17.83 -1.70
C ASN A 57 -2.85 17.16 -0.38
N VAL A 58 -2.57 15.84 -0.27
CA VAL A 58 -2.76 15.09 0.97
C VAL A 58 -1.85 15.64 2.07
N LEU A 59 -0.57 15.90 1.78
CA LEU A 59 0.34 16.49 2.77
C LEU A 59 -0.20 17.83 3.28
N SER A 60 -0.57 18.73 2.37
CA SER A 60 -1.13 20.04 2.75
C SER A 60 -2.40 19.91 3.59
N HIS A 61 -3.26 18.96 3.27
CA HIS A 61 -4.48 18.67 4.02
C HIS A 61 -4.16 18.18 5.45
N LEU A 62 -3.21 17.26 5.59
CA LEU A 62 -2.78 16.76 6.90
C LEU A 62 -2.15 17.86 7.74
N GLU A 63 -1.29 18.69 7.14
CA GLU A 63 -0.65 19.83 7.82
C GLU A 63 -1.68 20.88 8.26
N TYR A 64 -2.69 21.19 7.43
CA TYR A 64 -3.78 22.08 7.79
C TYR A 64 -4.48 21.63 9.08
N TYR A 65 -4.86 20.35 9.15
CA TYR A 65 -5.54 19.84 10.34
C TYR A 65 -4.65 19.82 11.57
N LEU A 66 -3.37 19.47 11.42
CA LEU A 66 -2.43 19.45 12.54
C LEU A 66 -2.09 20.84 13.07
N GLN A 67 -2.00 21.83 12.18
CA GLN A 67 -1.57 23.17 12.57
C GLN A 67 -2.73 24.06 13.01
N LEU A 68 -3.92 23.90 12.43
CA LEU A 68 -5.02 24.83 12.63
C LEU A 68 -6.24 24.21 13.33
N VAL A 69 -6.55 22.95 13.09
CA VAL A 69 -7.78 22.34 13.60
C VAL A 69 -7.53 21.53 14.87
N TRP A 70 -6.44 20.75 14.91
CA TRP A 70 -6.07 19.90 16.05
C TRP A 70 -4.61 20.13 16.50
N PRO A 71 -4.23 21.37 16.83
CA PRO A 71 -2.85 21.70 17.23
C PRO A 71 -2.44 21.03 18.56
N GLU A 72 -3.39 20.48 19.30
CA GLU A 72 -3.13 19.72 20.52
C GLU A 72 -2.54 18.33 20.26
N LEU A 73 -2.64 17.82 19.03
CA LEU A 73 -2.10 16.51 18.70
C LEU A 73 -0.58 16.57 18.47
N ASN A 74 0.16 15.80 19.25
CA ASN A 74 1.60 15.67 19.08
C ASN A 74 1.90 14.69 17.94
N VAL A 75 1.83 15.18 16.71
CA VAL A 75 2.04 14.39 15.48
C VAL A 75 2.95 15.16 14.52
N ASN A 76 3.93 14.49 13.95
CA ASN A 76 4.76 15.01 12.88
C ASN A 76 4.47 14.22 11.59
N VAL A 77 4.32 14.94 10.48
CA VAL A 77 4.14 14.38 9.15
C VAL A 77 5.27 14.86 8.26
N VAL A 78 5.85 13.97 7.47
CA VAL A 78 6.89 14.30 6.51
C VAL A 78 6.68 13.50 5.23
N SER A 79 6.83 14.17 4.08
CA SER A 79 6.82 13.46 2.79
C SER A 79 8.14 12.70 2.60
N THR A 80 8.03 11.44 2.23
CA THR A 80 9.15 10.57 1.88
C THR A 80 9.02 10.04 0.44
N THR A 81 8.21 10.68 -0.38
CA THR A 81 7.85 10.24 -1.75
C THR A 81 9.11 9.99 -2.61
N GLU A 82 10.07 10.90 -2.56
CA GLU A 82 11.31 10.79 -3.35
C GLU A 82 12.38 9.89 -2.70
N GLN A 83 12.14 9.41 -1.48
CA GLN A 83 13.13 8.65 -0.72
C GLN A 83 13.03 7.14 -0.94
N TRP A 84 11.95 6.67 -1.55
CA TRP A 84 11.68 5.25 -1.72
C TRP A 84 11.46 4.88 -3.18
N ALA A 85 12.09 3.79 -3.61
CA ALA A 85 11.78 3.09 -4.84
C ALA A 85 10.99 1.82 -4.50
N GLY A 86 9.88 1.59 -5.20
CA GLY A 86 8.99 0.45 -4.97
C GLY A 86 8.77 -0.39 -6.21
N ALA A 87 8.68 -1.71 -6.03
CA ALA A 87 8.29 -2.65 -7.07
C ALA A 87 7.20 -3.59 -6.56
N ALA A 88 6.16 -3.79 -7.36
CA ALA A 88 5.13 -4.80 -7.09
C ALA A 88 5.49 -6.11 -7.81
N ILE A 89 5.49 -7.21 -7.03
CA ILE A 89 5.71 -8.58 -7.53
C ILE A 89 4.40 -9.33 -7.35
N ALA A 90 3.76 -9.72 -8.45
CA ALA A 90 2.43 -10.32 -8.44
C ALA A 90 2.40 -11.65 -9.22
N GLY A 91 1.48 -12.52 -8.84
CA GLY A 91 1.25 -13.80 -9.51
C GLY A 91 1.54 -15.02 -8.62
N PRO A 92 1.23 -16.24 -9.10
CA PRO A 92 1.28 -17.44 -8.29
C PRO A 92 2.68 -17.79 -7.77
N ASN A 93 3.75 -17.40 -8.49
CA ASN A 93 5.13 -17.66 -8.12
C ASN A 93 5.76 -16.52 -7.29
N SER A 94 5.04 -15.44 -7.02
CA SER A 94 5.58 -14.25 -6.33
C SER A 94 6.20 -14.58 -4.98
N ARG A 95 5.59 -15.46 -4.19
CA ARG A 95 6.15 -15.90 -2.91
C ARG A 95 7.44 -16.71 -3.06
N ALA A 96 7.48 -17.61 -4.03
CA ALA A 96 8.68 -18.41 -4.26
C ALA A 96 9.86 -17.52 -4.69
N LEU A 97 9.60 -16.52 -5.50
CA LEU A 97 10.58 -15.50 -5.83
C LEU A 97 11.01 -14.69 -4.60
N LEU A 98 10.05 -14.27 -3.77
CA LEU A 98 10.35 -13.52 -2.55
C LEU A 98 11.23 -14.31 -1.57
N MET A 99 10.99 -15.62 -1.41
CA MET A 99 11.82 -16.49 -0.59
C MET A 99 13.29 -16.53 -1.05
N LYS A 100 13.54 -16.38 -2.34
CA LYS A 100 14.91 -16.31 -2.88
C LYS A 100 15.54 -14.94 -2.76
N LEU A 101 14.76 -13.87 -2.91
CA LEU A 101 15.23 -12.51 -2.70
C LEU A 101 15.54 -12.22 -1.23
N PHE A 102 14.81 -12.85 -0.32
CA PHE A 102 14.88 -12.62 1.13
C PHE A 102 15.01 -13.93 1.91
N PRO A 103 16.12 -14.68 1.75
CA PRO A 103 16.26 -16.03 2.30
C PRO A 103 16.22 -16.09 3.85
N ASN A 104 16.52 -14.97 4.50
CA ASN A 104 16.53 -14.85 5.95
C ASN A 104 15.21 -14.30 6.53
N THR A 105 14.20 -14.06 5.68
CA THR A 105 12.92 -13.49 6.09
C THR A 105 11.80 -14.49 5.86
N ASP A 106 11.05 -14.81 6.90
CA ASP A 106 9.86 -15.66 6.78
C ASP A 106 8.74 -14.88 6.07
N VAL A 107 8.49 -15.25 4.81
CA VAL A 107 7.43 -14.71 3.94
C VAL A 107 6.28 -15.71 3.73
N SER A 108 6.19 -16.76 4.59
CA SER A 108 5.05 -17.68 4.64
C SER A 108 3.74 -16.95 4.94
N ASN A 109 2.61 -17.67 4.93
CA ASN A 109 1.33 -17.10 5.32
C ASN A 109 1.31 -16.65 6.79
N GLU A 110 2.01 -17.40 7.64
CA GLU A 110 2.14 -17.13 9.07
C GLU A 110 3.12 -15.98 9.31
N GLY A 111 4.25 -16.01 8.62
CA GLY A 111 5.31 -15.02 8.78
C GLY A 111 4.96 -13.65 8.20
N LEU A 112 4.31 -13.63 7.03
CA LEU A 112 3.86 -12.41 6.36
C LEU A 112 2.41 -12.59 5.88
N PRO A 113 1.43 -12.50 6.79
CA PRO A 113 0.01 -12.65 6.44
C PRO A 113 -0.47 -11.49 5.58
N PHE A 114 -1.66 -11.65 4.97
CA PHE A 114 -2.27 -10.57 4.16
C PHE A 114 -2.31 -9.25 4.93
N MET A 115 -2.00 -8.16 4.25
CA MET A 115 -1.79 -6.83 4.82
C MET A 115 -0.67 -6.80 5.88
N GLY A 116 0.25 -7.76 5.85
CA GLY A 116 1.42 -7.78 6.70
C GLY A 116 2.56 -6.92 6.16
N TYR A 117 3.43 -6.51 7.08
CA TYR A 117 4.64 -5.75 6.83
C TYR A 117 5.83 -6.38 7.55
N LYS A 118 6.98 -6.38 6.89
CA LYS A 118 8.28 -6.73 7.49
C LYS A 118 9.40 -5.87 6.94
N GLU A 119 10.37 -5.60 7.78
CA GLU A 119 11.70 -5.17 7.35
C GLU A 119 12.52 -6.41 6.98
N ALA A 120 13.35 -6.28 5.95
CA ALA A 120 14.13 -7.36 5.38
C ALA A 120 15.44 -6.84 4.81
N ASP A 121 16.31 -7.74 4.41
CA ASP A 121 17.58 -7.44 3.77
C ASP A 121 17.56 -7.98 2.34
N LEU A 122 17.74 -7.09 1.37
CA LEU A 122 17.87 -7.42 -0.06
C LEU A 122 19.35 -7.41 -0.44
N PHE A 123 20.06 -8.52 -0.24
CA PHE A 123 21.49 -8.64 -0.56
C PHE A 123 22.36 -7.54 0.07
N GLY A 124 22.12 -7.22 1.33
CA GLY A 124 22.82 -6.18 2.07
C GLY A 124 22.15 -4.80 2.05
N ILE A 125 21.02 -4.67 1.34
CA ILE A 125 20.25 -3.40 1.27
C ILE A 125 19.01 -3.53 2.14
N PRO A 126 18.78 -2.60 3.10
CA PRO A 126 17.55 -2.57 3.88
C PRO A 126 16.33 -2.41 2.98
N ALA A 127 15.34 -3.27 3.18
CA ALA A 127 14.11 -3.29 2.39
C ALA A 127 12.88 -3.38 3.28
N LYS A 128 11.77 -2.88 2.78
CA LYS A 128 10.44 -3.04 3.36
C LYS A 128 9.62 -3.93 2.46
N ILE A 129 8.99 -4.95 3.04
CA ILE A 129 8.13 -5.88 2.32
C ILE A 129 6.70 -5.74 2.86
N TYR A 130 5.76 -5.56 1.96
CA TYR A 130 4.32 -5.52 2.27
C TYR A 130 3.62 -6.62 1.49
N ARG A 131 2.75 -7.38 2.14
CA ARG A 131 1.85 -8.30 1.43
C ARG A 131 0.55 -7.58 1.09
N ILE A 132 0.61 -6.83 0.01
CA ILE A 132 -0.49 -6.02 -0.52
C ILE A 132 -0.67 -6.38 -1.99
N SER A 133 -1.92 -6.39 -2.47
CA SER A 133 -2.23 -6.70 -3.86
C SER A 133 -3.21 -5.68 -4.43
N PHE A 134 -2.77 -4.96 -5.45
CA PHE A 134 -3.65 -4.11 -6.25
C PHE A 134 -4.17 -4.84 -7.49
N SER A 135 -3.39 -5.80 -8.01
CA SER A 135 -3.78 -6.63 -9.15
C SER A 135 -4.78 -7.74 -8.79
N GLY A 136 -4.96 -8.02 -7.49
CA GLY A 136 -5.79 -9.12 -7.01
C GLY A 136 -5.11 -10.48 -6.97
N GLU A 137 -3.92 -10.60 -7.53
CA GLU A 137 -3.09 -11.78 -7.45
C GLU A 137 -2.40 -11.92 -6.08
N LEU A 138 -1.77 -13.04 -5.80
CA LEU A 138 -0.80 -13.11 -4.70
C LEU A 138 0.32 -12.12 -5.01
N ALA A 139 0.41 -11.05 -4.23
CA ALA A 139 1.33 -9.96 -4.51
C ALA A 139 2.02 -9.42 -3.26
N TYR A 140 3.18 -8.82 -3.52
CA TYR A 140 4.02 -8.17 -2.54
C TYR A 140 4.55 -6.87 -3.12
N GLU A 141 4.66 -5.86 -2.28
CA GLU A 141 5.39 -4.64 -2.59
C GLU A 141 6.72 -4.67 -1.87
N VAL A 142 7.80 -4.44 -2.61
CA VAL A 142 9.16 -4.35 -2.10
C VAL A 142 9.63 -2.93 -2.27
N ASN A 143 10.06 -2.30 -1.19
CA ASN A 143 10.56 -0.94 -1.21
C ASN A 143 11.97 -0.89 -0.63
N VAL A 144 12.85 -0.14 -1.30
CA VAL A 144 14.21 0.19 -0.86
C VAL A 144 14.39 1.71 -0.91
N GLU A 145 15.43 2.23 -0.28
CA GLU A 145 15.81 3.63 -0.49
C GLU A 145 16.04 3.91 -1.98
N SER A 146 15.67 5.09 -2.45
CA SER A 146 15.60 5.42 -3.89
C SER A 146 16.90 5.16 -4.65
N ASP A 147 18.05 5.37 -4.01
CA ASP A 147 19.39 5.14 -4.59
C ASP A 147 19.61 3.67 -4.97
N PHE A 148 18.91 2.74 -4.35
CA PHE A 148 19.00 1.30 -4.62
C PHE A 148 17.87 0.77 -5.52
N GLY A 149 17.04 1.64 -6.07
CA GLY A 149 15.89 1.24 -6.90
C GLY A 149 16.30 0.42 -8.13
N ASN A 150 17.36 0.84 -8.81
CA ASN A 150 17.88 0.14 -9.98
C ASN A 150 18.46 -1.24 -9.61
N PHE A 151 19.22 -1.30 -8.52
CA PHE A 151 19.74 -2.57 -7.99
C PHE A 151 18.62 -3.54 -7.63
N MET A 152 17.58 -3.06 -6.93
CA MET A 152 16.41 -3.86 -6.58
C MET A 152 15.74 -4.43 -7.85
N TRP A 153 15.49 -3.58 -8.85
CA TRP A 153 14.88 -4.00 -10.12
C TRP A 153 15.69 -5.09 -10.82
N GLU A 154 17.00 -4.88 -10.96
CA GLU A 154 17.90 -5.85 -11.59
C GLU A 154 17.91 -7.19 -10.86
N LYS A 155 17.94 -7.18 -9.50
CA LYS A 155 17.88 -8.40 -8.69
C LYS A 155 16.55 -9.13 -8.81
N ILE A 156 15.43 -8.40 -8.82
CA ILE A 156 14.11 -9.00 -9.03
C ILE A 156 14.05 -9.70 -10.39
N ILE A 157 14.51 -9.04 -11.45
CA ILE A 157 14.52 -9.63 -12.81
C ILE A 157 15.49 -10.80 -12.90
N GLU A 158 16.72 -10.68 -12.37
CA GLU A 158 17.74 -11.72 -12.38
C GLU A 158 17.23 -13.03 -11.72
N VAL A 159 16.79 -12.91 -10.46
CA VAL A 159 16.29 -14.06 -9.68
C VAL A 159 14.95 -14.57 -10.23
N GLY A 160 14.15 -13.68 -10.78
CA GLY A 160 12.84 -13.99 -11.34
C GLY A 160 12.87 -14.79 -12.65
N LYS A 161 14.02 -14.85 -13.35
CA LYS A 161 14.14 -15.60 -14.64
C LYS A 161 13.69 -17.05 -14.53
N GLU A 162 14.02 -17.73 -13.46
CA GLU A 162 13.63 -19.13 -13.26
C GLU A 162 12.11 -19.31 -13.05
N PHE A 163 11.42 -18.25 -12.63
CA PHE A 163 9.97 -18.19 -12.48
C PHE A 163 9.25 -17.61 -13.70
N GLN A 164 10.00 -17.35 -14.79
CA GLN A 164 9.50 -16.72 -16.01
C GLN A 164 8.85 -15.34 -15.74
N ILE A 165 9.47 -14.56 -14.85
CA ILE A 165 8.98 -13.21 -14.54
C ILE A 165 8.93 -12.35 -15.80
N GLN A 166 7.86 -11.56 -15.93
CA GLN A 166 7.69 -10.59 -16.99
C GLN A 166 7.31 -9.23 -16.40
N PRO A 167 7.97 -8.14 -16.81
CA PRO A 167 7.45 -6.82 -16.51
C PRO A 167 6.08 -6.62 -17.16
N TYR A 168 5.16 -6.00 -16.44
CA TYR A 168 3.86 -5.60 -17.00
C TYR A 168 3.61 -4.11 -16.73
N GLY A 169 2.94 -3.45 -17.67
CA GLY A 169 2.70 -2.02 -17.62
C GLY A 169 1.40 -1.64 -16.92
N THR A 170 1.17 -0.33 -16.83
CA THR A 170 0.00 0.26 -16.16
C THR A 170 -1.34 -0.10 -16.82
N GLU A 171 -1.37 -0.36 -18.13
CA GLU A 171 -2.58 -0.82 -18.83
C GLU A 171 -3.00 -2.22 -18.34
N ALA A 172 -2.07 -3.16 -18.27
CA ALA A 172 -2.35 -4.49 -17.75
C ALA A 172 -2.78 -4.43 -16.27
N LEU A 173 -2.10 -3.61 -15.47
CA LEU A 173 -2.48 -3.37 -14.08
C LEU A 173 -3.89 -2.80 -13.97
N SER A 174 -4.26 -1.86 -14.84
CA SER A 174 -5.61 -1.27 -14.88
C SER A 174 -6.69 -2.30 -15.18
N THR A 175 -6.41 -3.27 -16.04
CA THR A 175 -7.34 -4.38 -16.30
C THR A 175 -7.47 -5.29 -15.08
N LEU A 176 -6.36 -5.72 -14.51
CA LEU A 176 -6.33 -6.63 -13.35
C LEU A 176 -7.04 -6.02 -12.12
N ARG A 177 -6.82 -4.74 -11.83
CA ARG A 177 -7.45 -4.08 -10.70
C ARG A 177 -8.98 -3.96 -10.87
N ILE A 178 -9.48 -3.78 -12.13
CA ILE A 178 -10.92 -3.76 -12.42
C ILE A 178 -11.54 -5.13 -12.18
N GLU A 179 -10.88 -6.21 -12.59
CA GLU A 179 -11.34 -7.58 -12.32
C GLU A 179 -11.49 -7.86 -10.82
N MET A 180 -10.70 -7.18 -9.99
CA MET A 180 -10.77 -7.28 -8.53
C MET A 180 -11.71 -6.28 -7.87
N GLY A 181 -12.22 -5.30 -8.61
CA GLY A 181 -13.07 -4.23 -8.09
C GLY A 181 -12.30 -3.16 -7.30
N HIS A 182 -11.00 -2.99 -7.55
CA HIS A 182 -10.23 -1.92 -6.93
C HIS A 182 -10.45 -0.59 -7.67
N VAL A 183 -10.74 0.46 -6.91
CA VAL A 183 -10.84 1.84 -7.41
C VAL A 183 -9.46 2.38 -7.71
N ALA A 184 -9.31 3.21 -8.74
CA ALA A 184 -8.09 3.93 -9.06
C ALA A 184 -8.33 5.45 -9.06
N GLY A 185 -7.24 6.23 -8.97
CA GLY A 185 -7.30 7.68 -8.89
C GLY A 185 -8.07 8.36 -10.04
N SER A 186 -8.11 7.74 -11.23
CA SER A 186 -8.91 8.25 -12.37
C SER A 186 -10.43 8.19 -12.13
N GLU A 187 -10.90 7.40 -11.19
CA GLU A 187 -12.30 7.26 -10.81
C GLU A 187 -12.65 8.15 -9.61
N LEU A 188 -11.65 8.67 -8.93
CA LEU A 188 -11.78 9.64 -7.83
C LEU A 188 -11.73 11.06 -8.38
N ASP A 189 -12.71 11.42 -9.18
CA ASP A 189 -12.76 12.64 -10.00
C ASP A 189 -13.35 13.87 -9.28
N GLY A 190 -13.48 13.79 -7.97
CA GLY A 190 -14.05 14.86 -7.13
C GLY A 190 -15.58 14.84 -7.03
N ARG A 191 -16.23 13.76 -7.48
CA ARG A 191 -17.67 13.51 -7.36
C ARG A 191 -17.98 12.23 -6.61
N THR A 192 -16.99 11.35 -6.48
CA THR A 192 -17.13 10.02 -5.87
C THR A 192 -17.30 10.13 -4.37
N ILE A 193 -18.35 9.50 -3.84
CA ILE A 193 -18.62 9.40 -2.41
C ILE A 193 -18.34 7.95 -1.91
N PRO A 194 -18.16 7.74 -0.61
CA PRO A 194 -17.88 6.40 -0.05
C PRO A 194 -18.94 5.36 -0.42
N HIS A 195 -20.18 5.78 -0.60
CA HIS A 195 -21.28 4.87 -0.98
C HIS A 195 -21.05 4.26 -2.37
N ASP A 196 -20.51 5.01 -3.31
CA ASP A 196 -20.21 4.51 -4.66
C ASP A 196 -19.11 3.44 -4.58
N ALA A 197 -18.06 3.69 -3.78
CA ALA A 197 -16.99 2.74 -3.56
C ALA A 197 -17.44 1.49 -2.77
N LEU A 198 -18.28 1.66 -1.75
CA LEU A 198 -18.84 0.57 -0.94
C LEU A 198 -19.79 -0.32 -1.74
N SER A 199 -20.52 0.23 -2.69
CA SER A 199 -21.37 -0.53 -3.60
C SER A 199 -20.56 -1.56 -4.40
N LEU A 200 -19.38 -1.20 -4.86
CA LEU A 200 -18.47 -2.10 -5.57
C LEU A 200 -17.88 -3.18 -4.64
N ILE A 201 -17.57 -2.84 -3.40
CA ILE A 201 -17.05 -3.79 -2.40
C ILE A 201 -18.11 -4.83 -2.04
N HIS A 202 -19.35 -4.45 -1.84
CA HIS A 202 -20.46 -5.38 -1.51
C HIS A 202 -20.79 -6.34 -2.64
N ILE A 203 -20.59 -5.97 -3.88
CA ILE A 203 -20.81 -6.85 -5.04
C ILE A 203 -19.68 -7.88 -5.18
N SER A 204 -18.46 -7.56 -4.78
CA SER A 204 -17.28 -8.43 -4.97
C SER A 204 -16.93 -9.30 -3.75
N GLU A 205 -17.28 -8.90 -2.54
CA GLU A 205 -16.87 -9.60 -1.30
C GLU A 205 -17.37 -11.05 -1.18
N PRO A 206 -18.64 -11.41 -1.52
CA PRO A 206 -19.05 -12.80 -1.42
C PRO A 206 -18.24 -13.77 -2.28
N THR A 207 -17.66 -13.26 -3.36
CA THR A 207 -16.82 -14.05 -4.27
C THR A 207 -15.38 -14.12 -3.79
N ARG A 208 -14.92 -13.14 -3.02
CA ARG A 208 -13.55 -13.05 -2.49
C ARG A 208 -13.30 -14.01 -1.34
N LEU A 209 -14.24 -14.14 -0.41
CA LEU A 209 -14.10 -15.01 0.76
C LEU A 209 -14.05 -16.49 0.40
N ALA A 210 -14.51 -16.87 -0.78
CA ALA A 210 -14.47 -18.24 -1.29
C ALA A 210 -13.15 -18.61 -2.01
N ARG A 211 -12.22 -17.68 -2.20
CA ARG A 211 -10.99 -17.86 -2.99
C ARG A 211 -9.66 -17.62 -2.26
N ILE A 212 -9.70 -17.31 -0.96
CA ILE A 212 -8.49 -17.07 -0.15
C ILE A 212 -8.21 -18.26 0.78
#